data_473b6e4b399ed92321558e1584c66dc8
#
_entry.id   473b6e4b399ed92321558e1584c66dc8
#
_cell.length_a   1.000
_cell.length_b   1.000
_cell.length_c   1.000
_cell.angle_alpha   90.00
_cell.angle_beta   90.00
_cell.angle_gamma   90.00
#
_symmetry.space_group_name_H-M   'P 1'
#
loop_
_entity.id
_entity.type
_entity.pdbx_description
1 polymer ?
#
loop_
_entity_poly.entity_id
_entity_poly.type
_entity_poly.pdbx_seq_one_letter_code
_entity_poly.pdbx_strand_id
1 'polypeptide(L)'
;MVELDHVVEEVLKVINDNGFSQKGAFNLRQNGTSICHGDSEHIKIKKKTDKPGIDIYIDGDTKGEKVYIPVVVSVSGMTDLVYNDFYIADGADVTIVAGCGIHNSGCNESRHDGVHTFHVGKNANVCYQEKHYGEGNGTGGRVLNPVTNIYVGENSVFNLDTAQIKGVDSTVRETLVEMDKNSRLYVTERLMTEGDQTAESNIEVRLNGEDSSAQIISRSVGKGNSVQTFHPKAVGNNKCQAHIQCDSIIMDHAEIGSIPEIRARDLNAAIIHEAAIGRINDEQLLKLRTLGLTEEEAESVIIENFLN
;
A
#
# COMPACT_ATOMS: atom_id res chain seq x y z
N MET A 1 -11.15 0.84 -26.74
CA MET A 1 -10.45 1.63 -25.72
C MET A 1 -11.35 2.79 -25.34
N VAL A 2 -11.53 3.03 -24.06
CA VAL A 2 -12.26 4.20 -23.56
C VAL A 2 -11.33 5.40 -23.63
N GLU A 3 -11.80 6.51 -24.19
CA GLU A 3 -11.09 7.79 -24.19
C GLU A 3 -11.17 8.37 -22.76
N LEU A 4 -10.03 8.67 -22.18
CA LEU A 4 -9.92 9.16 -20.81
C LEU A 4 -9.71 10.67 -20.81
N ASP A 5 -10.20 11.35 -19.77
CA ASP A 5 -9.90 12.74 -19.51
C ASP A 5 -8.40 12.89 -19.19
N HIS A 6 -7.79 14.00 -19.62
CA HIS A 6 -6.37 14.32 -19.39
C HIS A 6 -5.98 14.22 -17.90
N VAL A 7 -6.82 14.71 -16.98
CA VAL A 7 -6.57 14.62 -15.53
C VAL A 7 -6.47 13.16 -15.08
N VAL A 8 -7.38 12.32 -15.56
CA VAL A 8 -7.39 10.88 -15.24
C VAL A 8 -6.12 10.20 -15.77
N GLU A 9 -5.72 10.55 -17.01
CA GLU A 9 -4.47 10.01 -17.60
C GLU A 9 -3.23 10.40 -16.80
N GLU A 10 -3.12 11.65 -16.32
CA GLU A 10 -2.00 12.11 -15.52
C GLU A 10 -1.94 11.36 -14.18
N VAL A 11 -3.06 11.25 -13.47
CA VAL A 11 -3.13 10.47 -12.22
C VAL A 11 -2.75 9.00 -12.46
N LEU A 12 -3.28 8.38 -13.54
CA LEU A 12 -2.97 6.99 -13.87
C LEU A 12 -1.48 6.77 -14.18
N LYS A 13 -0.77 7.73 -14.77
CA LYS A 13 0.68 7.66 -15.00
C LYS A 13 1.45 7.61 -13.68
N VAL A 14 1.01 8.35 -12.67
CA VAL A 14 1.67 8.39 -11.37
C VAL A 14 1.44 7.12 -10.57
N ILE A 15 0.18 6.64 -10.52
CA ILE A 15 -0.20 5.46 -9.71
C ILE A 15 0.17 4.12 -10.36
N ASN A 16 0.53 4.11 -11.65
CA ASN A 16 0.99 2.92 -12.37
C ASN A 16 2.33 3.22 -13.05
N ASP A 17 3.43 2.89 -12.43
CA ASP A 17 4.81 3.27 -12.79
C ASP A 17 5.21 3.04 -14.28
N ASN A 18 4.53 2.14 -14.97
CA ASN A 18 4.75 1.86 -16.41
C ASN A 18 3.55 2.24 -17.28
N GLY A 19 2.67 3.11 -16.77
CA GLY A 19 1.40 3.46 -17.40
C GLY A 19 0.35 2.35 -17.29
N PHE A 20 -0.91 2.74 -17.40
CA PHE A 20 -2.05 1.83 -17.39
C PHE A 20 -2.29 1.26 -18.79
N SER A 21 -2.39 -0.06 -18.91
CA SER A 21 -2.72 -0.74 -20.16
C SER A 21 -4.12 -1.36 -20.08
N GLN A 22 -4.94 -1.10 -21.07
CA GLN A 22 -6.26 -1.76 -21.24
C GLN A 22 -6.12 -3.16 -21.89
N LYS A 23 -5.02 -3.87 -21.63
CA LYS A 23 -4.77 -5.24 -22.11
C LYS A 23 -4.64 -6.19 -20.92
N GLY A 24 -5.11 -7.44 -21.09
CA GLY A 24 -5.12 -8.44 -20.05
C GLY A 24 -6.21 -8.19 -19.00
N ALA A 25 -5.97 -8.63 -17.77
CA ALA A 25 -6.92 -8.44 -16.67
C ALA A 25 -6.80 -7.04 -16.07
N PHE A 26 -7.88 -6.28 -16.08
CA PHE A 26 -7.92 -4.95 -15.48
C PHE A 26 -9.34 -4.50 -15.14
N ASN A 27 -9.47 -3.59 -14.19
CA ASN A 27 -10.70 -2.86 -13.91
C ASN A 27 -10.37 -1.41 -13.55
N LEU A 28 -10.66 -0.49 -14.42
CA LEU A 28 -10.52 0.95 -14.17
C LEU A 28 -11.80 1.50 -13.54
N ARG A 29 -11.64 2.07 -12.34
CA ARG A 29 -12.71 2.72 -11.60
C ARG A 29 -12.48 4.24 -11.60
N GLN A 30 -13.51 4.99 -11.98
CA GLN A 30 -13.47 6.45 -11.95
C GLN A 30 -14.73 6.98 -11.28
N ASN A 31 -14.56 7.88 -10.32
CA ASN A 31 -15.67 8.56 -9.65
C ASN A 31 -16.79 7.60 -9.23
N GLY A 32 -16.43 6.56 -8.47
CA GLY A 32 -17.38 5.58 -7.93
C GLY A 32 -17.91 4.53 -8.90
N THR A 33 -17.47 4.55 -10.17
CA THR A 33 -17.98 3.65 -11.20
C THR A 33 -16.85 2.92 -11.93
N SER A 34 -17.01 1.61 -12.16
CA SER A 34 -16.15 0.87 -13.08
C SER A 34 -16.47 1.28 -14.51
N ILE A 35 -15.54 1.98 -15.18
CA ILE A 35 -15.76 2.51 -16.52
C ILE A 35 -15.33 1.56 -17.63
N CYS A 36 -14.35 0.72 -17.36
CA CYS A 36 -13.97 -0.37 -18.26
C CYS A 36 -13.26 -1.47 -17.49
N HIS A 37 -13.35 -2.69 -17.98
CA HIS A 37 -12.66 -3.87 -17.45
C HIS A 37 -12.32 -4.84 -18.57
N GLY A 38 -11.39 -5.71 -18.32
CA GLY A 38 -10.99 -6.81 -19.18
C GLY A 38 -10.56 -8.01 -18.37
N ASP A 39 -10.75 -9.18 -18.93
CA ASP A 39 -10.26 -10.46 -18.41
C ASP A 39 -9.00 -10.89 -19.14
N SER A 40 -8.21 -11.76 -18.52
CA SER A 40 -7.19 -12.54 -19.22
C SER A 40 -7.64 -14.00 -19.36
N GLU A 41 -6.74 -14.87 -19.84
CA GLU A 41 -7.02 -16.30 -19.95
C GLU A 41 -7.31 -16.90 -18.57
N HIS A 42 -6.46 -16.58 -17.58
CA HIS A 42 -6.48 -17.17 -16.24
C HIS A 42 -7.05 -16.25 -15.14
N ILE A 43 -7.38 -15.00 -15.45
CA ILE A 43 -7.92 -14.04 -14.48
C ILE A 43 -9.28 -13.52 -14.93
N LYS A 44 -10.31 -13.70 -14.09
CA LYS A 44 -11.69 -13.28 -14.36
C LYS A 44 -12.16 -12.26 -13.34
N ILE A 45 -12.71 -11.15 -13.82
CA ILE A 45 -13.21 -10.05 -12.99
C ILE A 45 -14.73 -10.01 -13.09
N LYS A 46 -15.41 -10.09 -11.95
CA LYS A 46 -16.87 -10.02 -11.87
C LYS A 46 -17.30 -8.87 -10.99
N LYS A 47 -18.27 -8.10 -11.44
CA LYS A 47 -18.90 -7.06 -10.62
C LYS A 47 -19.70 -7.70 -9.49
N LYS A 48 -19.55 -7.18 -8.26
CA LYS A 48 -20.40 -7.58 -7.12
C LYS A 48 -21.84 -7.12 -7.34
N THR A 49 -22.79 -7.89 -6.81
CA THR A 49 -24.22 -7.62 -6.92
C THR A 49 -24.84 -7.07 -5.64
N ASP A 50 -24.16 -7.25 -4.50
CA ASP A 50 -24.62 -6.91 -3.15
C ASP A 50 -24.06 -5.56 -2.64
N LYS A 51 -22.89 -5.15 -3.14
CA LYS A 51 -22.18 -3.94 -2.72
C LYS A 51 -21.29 -3.42 -3.86
N PRO A 52 -20.85 -2.14 -3.82
CA PRO A 52 -19.90 -1.63 -4.81
C PRO A 52 -18.58 -2.40 -4.77
N GLY A 53 -18.08 -2.85 -5.93
CA GLY A 53 -16.82 -3.57 -6.02
C GLY A 53 -16.82 -4.73 -7.00
N ILE A 54 -15.75 -5.52 -6.91
CA ILE A 54 -15.50 -6.63 -7.84
C ILE A 54 -14.97 -7.86 -7.08
N ASP A 55 -15.25 -9.03 -7.65
CA ASP A 55 -14.63 -10.30 -7.32
C ASP A 55 -13.62 -10.65 -8.41
N ILE A 56 -12.40 -10.95 -8.04
CA ILE A 56 -11.30 -11.29 -8.95
C ILE A 56 -10.91 -12.74 -8.70
N TYR A 57 -11.13 -13.58 -9.69
CA TYR A 57 -10.80 -15.00 -9.64
C TYR A 57 -9.52 -15.26 -10.42
N ILE A 58 -8.49 -15.78 -9.76
CA ILE A 58 -7.16 -16.04 -10.29
C ILE A 58 -6.94 -17.55 -10.28
N ASP A 59 -6.81 -18.13 -11.46
CA ASP A 59 -6.65 -19.56 -11.68
C ASP A 59 -5.27 -20.06 -11.22
N GLY A 60 -5.15 -21.33 -10.82
CA GLY A 60 -3.91 -21.97 -10.42
C GLY A 60 -2.86 -22.09 -11.54
N ASP A 61 -3.29 -22.04 -12.78
CA ASP A 61 -2.40 -22.06 -13.95
C ASP A 61 -1.82 -20.68 -14.28
N THR A 62 -2.23 -19.62 -13.56
CA THR A 62 -1.65 -18.28 -13.68
C THR A 62 -0.16 -18.30 -13.37
N LYS A 63 0.68 -17.83 -14.30
CA LYS A 63 2.15 -17.80 -14.16
C LYS A 63 2.69 -16.41 -14.52
N GLY A 64 2.93 -15.56 -13.50
CA GLY A 64 3.48 -14.22 -13.66
C GLY A 64 2.57 -13.23 -14.38
N GLU A 65 1.25 -13.48 -14.45
CA GLU A 65 0.29 -12.52 -15.00
C GLU A 65 0.11 -11.33 -14.07
N LYS A 66 -0.34 -10.21 -14.66
CA LYS A 66 -0.68 -8.99 -13.91
C LYS A 66 -2.15 -8.66 -14.03
N VAL A 67 -2.73 -8.20 -12.92
CA VAL A 67 -4.05 -7.57 -12.91
C VAL A 67 -3.95 -6.14 -12.39
N TYR A 68 -4.58 -5.20 -13.11
CA TYR A 68 -4.57 -3.78 -12.76
C TYR A 68 -5.95 -3.33 -12.27
N ILE A 69 -6.00 -2.71 -11.10
CA ILE A 69 -7.25 -2.20 -10.52
C ILE A 69 -7.11 -0.72 -10.08
N PRO A 70 -6.76 0.20 -10.99
CA PRO A 70 -6.61 1.60 -10.64
C PRO A 70 -7.95 2.26 -10.33
N VAL A 71 -7.90 3.21 -9.38
CA VAL A 71 -9.03 4.06 -9.00
C VAL A 71 -8.63 5.53 -9.12
N VAL A 72 -9.49 6.33 -9.75
CA VAL A 72 -9.30 7.78 -9.83
C VAL A 72 -10.57 8.49 -9.35
N VAL A 73 -10.41 9.38 -8.37
CA VAL A 73 -11.46 10.31 -7.94
C VAL A 73 -11.06 11.72 -8.39
N SER A 74 -11.86 12.33 -9.27
CA SER A 74 -11.61 13.66 -9.85
C SER A 74 -12.74 14.65 -9.59
N VAL A 75 -13.78 14.26 -8.88
CA VAL A 75 -14.92 15.11 -8.50
C VAL A 75 -14.78 15.54 -7.05
N SER A 76 -14.76 16.85 -6.81
CA SER A 76 -14.72 17.42 -5.46
C SER A 76 -15.97 17.07 -4.66
N GLY A 77 -15.80 16.71 -3.40
CA GLY A 77 -16.89 16.33 -2.50
C GLY A 77 -17.38 14.90 -2.66
N MET A 78 -16.66 14.08 -3.42
CA MET A 78 -17.02 12.69 -3.64
C MET A 78 -16.48 11.78 -2.54
N THR A 79 -17.34 10.85 -2.06
CA THR A 79 -16.94 9.72 -1.24
C THR A 79 -17.16 8.42 -2.01
N ASP A 80 -16.12 7.64 -2.22
CA ASP A 80 -16.15 6.35 -2.90
C ASP A 80 -15.71 5.24 -1.95
N LEU A 81 -16.62 4.29 -1.66
CA LEU A 81 -16.34 3.08 -0.89
C LEU A 81 -16.48 1.88 -1.80
N VAL A 82 -15.42 1.04 -1.87
CA VAL A 82 -15.38 -0.12 -2.76
C VAL A 82 -14.85 -1.36 -2.06
N TYR A 83 -15.40 -2.52 -2.41
CA TYR A 83 -15.02 -3.84 -1.87
C TYR A 83 -14.50 -4.74 -2.98
N ASN A 84 -13.24 -5.12 -2.90
CA ASN A 84 -12.61 -6.01 -3.90
C ASN A 84 -12.12 -7.28 -3.20
N ASP A 85 -12.67 -8.42 -3.60
CA ASP A 85 -12.27 -9.72 -3.06
C ASP A 85 -11.47 -10.50 -4.13
N PHE A 86 -10.30 -10.98 -3.73
CA PHE A 86 -9.37 -11.72 -4.59
C PHE A 86 -9.36 -13.18 -4.17
N TYR A 87 -9.77 -14.06 -5.07
CA TYR A 87 -9.77 -15.49 -4.89
C TYR A 87 -8.62 -16.10 -5.71
N ILE A 88 -7.49 -16.36 -5.04
CA ILE A 88 -6.27 -16.84 -5.63
C ILE A 88 -6.20 -18.36 -5.44
N ALA A 89 -6.25 -19.13 -6.52
CA ALA A 89 -6.22 -20.59 -6.47
C ALA A 89 -4.85 -21.12 -6.07
N ASP A 90 -4.81 -22.40 -5.69
CA ASP A 90 -3.58 -23.09 -5.33
C ASP A 90 -2.57 -23.05 -6.49
N GLY A 91 -1.32 -22.72 -6.19
CA GLY A 91 -0.22 -22.71 -7.15
C GLY A 91 -0.16 -21.51 -8.10
N ALA A 92 -1.07 -20.54 -7.97
CA ALA A 92 -1.07 -19.32 -8.79
C ALA A 92 0.14 -18.43 -8.49
N ASP A 93 0.67 -17.79 -9.52
CA ASP A 93 1.71 -16.75 -9.44
C ASP A 93 1.21 -15.49 -10.14
N VAL A 94 0.95 -14.44 -9.36
CA VAL A 94 0.26 -13.22 -9.83
C VAL A 94 0.80 -11.95 -9.21
N THR A 95 0.85 -10.89 -10.01
CA THR A 95 1.07 -9.51 -9.53
C THR A 95 -0.23 -8.71 -9.65
N ILE A 96 -0.67 -8.12 -8.54
CA ILE A 96 -1.86 -7.26 -8.47
C ILE A 96 -1.38 -5.83 -8.27
N VAL A 97 -1.74 -4.93 -9.18
CA VAL A 97 -1.36 -3.52 -9.13
C VAL A 97 -2.59 -2.68 -8.86
N ALA A 98 -2.66 -2.11 -7.66
CA ALA A 98 -3.72 -1.22 -7.23
C ALA A 98 -3.14 0.19 -7.05
N GLY A 99 -3.64 1.14 -7.79
CA GLY A 99 -3.30 2.54 -7.62
C GLY A 99 -4.54 3.34 -7.30
N CYS A 100 -4.51 4.16 -6.24
CA CYS A 100 -5.60 5.05 -5.88
C CYS A 100 -5.12 6.50 -5.95
N GLY A 101 -5.77 7.31 -6.80
CA GLY A 101 -5.43 8.71 -6.99
C GLY A 101 -6.63 9.63 -6.80
N ILE A 102 -6.43 10.72 -6.08
CA ILE A 102 -7.44 11.78 -5.91
C ILE A 102 -6.91 13.07 -6.52
N HIS A 103 -7.62 13.58 -7.54
CA HIS A 103 -7.45 14.95 -8.01
C HIS A 103 -8.59 15.82 -7.45
N ASN A 104 -8.27 16.75 -6.54
CA ASN A 104 -9.26 17.65 -5.97
C ASN A 104 -8.95 19.10 -6.29
N SER A 105 -9.73 19.69 -7.19
CA SER A 105 -9.64 21.12 -7.58
C SER A 105 -10.71 22.00 -6.90
N GLY A 106 -11.58 21.41 -6.06
CA GLY A 106 -12.66 22.12 -5.37
C GLY A 106 -12.39 22.36 -3.89
N CYS A 107 -13.45 22.75 -3.16
CA CYS A 107 -13.36 23.09 -1.75
C CYS A 107 -13.92 22.02 -0.79
N ASN A 108 -14.53 20.97 -1.31
CA ASN A 108 -15.07 19.87 -0.50
C ASN A 108 -14.08 18.71 -0.43
N GLU A 109 -14.08 17.97 0.68
CA GLU A 109 -13.26 16.77 0.83
C GLU A 109 -13.63 15.70 -0.20
N SER A 110 -12.63 15.11 -0.85
CA SER A 110 -12.79 13.93 -1.69
C SER A 110 -12.13 12.74 -1.01
N ARG A 111 -12.83 11.60 -0.98
CA ARG A 111 -12.44 10.43 -0.22
C ARG A 111 -12.60 9.14 -1.01
N HIS A 112 -11.64 8.25 -0.88
CA HIS A 112 -11.73 6.88 -1.37
C HIS A 112 -11.34 5.89 -0.28
N ASP A 113 -12.24 4.95 0.02
CA ASP A 113 -12.03 3.87 0.98
C ASP A 113 -12.09 2.53 0.23
N GLY A 114 -10.94 1.94 -0.02
CA GLY A 114 -10.83 0.62 -0.62
C GLY A 114 -10.76 -0.48 0.44
N VAL A 115 -11.70 -1.43 0.40
CA VAL A 115 -11.64 -2.64 1.23
C VAL A 115 -11.23 -3.82 0.36
N HIS A 116 -10.03 -4.32 0.55
CA HIS A 116 -9.43 -5.40 -0.23
C HIS A 116 -9.29 -6.66 0.63
N THR A 117 -9.82 -7.79 0.15
CA THR A 117 -9.72 -9.07 0.84
C THR A 117 -9.08 -10.12 -0.06
N PHE A 118 -7.97 -10.69 0.38
CA PHE A 118 -7.19 -11.68 -0.35
C PHE A 118 -7.38 -13.06 0.28
N HIS A 119 -7.95 -13.99 -0.47
CA HIS A 119 -8.06 -15.40 -0.15
C HIS A 119 -7.00 -16.15 -0.96
N VAL A 120 -5.84 -16.40 -0.34
CA VAL A 120 -4.70 -17.01 -1.03
C VAL A 120 -4.69 -18.52 -0.78
N GLY A 121 -4.75 -19.30 -1.85
CA GLY A 121 -4.66 -20.75 -1.81
C GLY A 121 -3.26 -21.23 -1.38
N LYS A 122 -3.04 -22.56 -1.46
CA LYS A 122 -1.76 -23.19 -1.11
C LYS A 122 -0.73 -23.05 -2.22
N ASN A 123 0.55 -22.98 -1.85
CA ASN A 123 1.68 -22.94 -2.80
C ASN A 123 1.57 -21.78 -3.81
N ALA A 124 0.85 -20.70 -3.48
CA ALA A 124 0.68 -19.55 -4.33
C ALA A 124 1.77 -18.49 -4.06
N ASN A 125 2.08 -17.69 -5.06
CA ASN A 125 2.98 -16.55 -4.97
C ASN A 125 2.23 -15.28 -5.39
N VAL A 126 2.06 -14.35 -4.48
CA VAL A 126 1.28 -13.12 -4.72
C VAL A 126 2.14 -11.91 -4.46
N CYS A 127 2.19 -10.99 -5.41
CA CYS A 127 2.74 -9.65 -5.24
C CYS A 127 1.59 -8.63 -5.35
N TYR A 128 1.29 -7.93 -4.27
CA TYR A 128 0.32 -6.85 -4.25
C TYR A 128 1.04 -5.51 -4.10
N GLN A 129 0.91 -4.66 -5.11
CA GLN A 129 1.50 -3.33 -5.17
C GLN A 129 0.38 -2.30 -5.08
N GLU A 130 0.43 -1.45 -4.07
CA GLU A 130 -0.55 -0.39 -3.85
C GLU A 130 0.14 0.98 -3.81
N LYS A 131 -0.33 1.93 -4.61
CA LYS A 131 0.21 3.28 -4.64
C LYS A 131 -0.89 4.32 -4.45
N HIS A 132 -0.69 5.20 -3.47
CA HIS A 132 -1.60 6.30 -3.14
C HIS A 132 -1.01 7.64 -3.58
N TYR A 133 -1.85 8.45 -4.21
CA TYR A 133 -1.46 9.75 -4.73
C TYR A 133 -2.58 10.77 -4.60
N GLY A 134 -2.24 11.97 -4.19
CA GLY A 134 -3.15 13.10 -4.14
C GLY A 134 -2.59 14.29 -4.92
N GLU A 135 -3.45 15.01 -5.63
CA GLU A 135 -3.09 16.25 -6.32
C GLU A 135 -4.28 17.20 -6.44
N GLY A 136 -4.03 18.34 -7.06
CA GLY A 136 -5.03 19.39 -7.29
C GLY A 136 -4.77 20.61 -6.43
N ASN A 137 -5.22 21.76 -6.90
CA ASN A 137 -5.03 23.07 -6.29
C ASN A 137 -6.26 23.55 -5.50
N GLY A 138 -7.24 22.68 -5.28
CA GLY A 138 -8.39 22.97 -4.42
C GLY A 138 -8.02 22.98 -2.93
N THR A 139 -8.90 23.56 -2.12
CA THR A 139 -8.76 23.59 -0.65
C THR A 139 -9.44 22.42 0.05
N GLY A 140 -10.18 21.59 -0.69
CA GLY A 140 -10.81 20.38 -0.15
C GLY A 140 -9.80 19.26 0.10
N GLY A 141 -9.97 18.55 1.20
CA GLY A 141 -9.10 17.43 1.60
C GLY A 141 -9.10 16.27 0.59
N ARG A 142 -7.99 15.52 0.57
CA ARG A 142 -7.81 14.27 -0.19
C ARG A 142 -7.55 13.16 0.81
N VAL A 143 -8.55 12.28 1.00
CA VAL A 143 -8.55 11.24 2.04
C VAL A 143 -8.53 9.86 1.42
N LEU A 144 -7.60 9.01 1.84
CA LEU A 144 -7.45 7.63 1.38
C LEU A 144 -7.34 6.70 2.60
N ASN A 145 -8.39 5.92 2.88
CA ASN A 145 -8.40 4.99 4.01
C ASN A 145 -8.54 3.54 3.52
N PRO A 146 -7.45 2.88 3.16
CA PRO A 146 -7.48 1.49 2.72
C PRO A 146 -7.65 0.52 3.89
N VAL A 147 -8.43 -0.53 3.68
CA VAL A 147 -8.52 -1.70 4.55
C VAL A 147 -8.10 -2.93 3.77
N THR A 148 -7.09 -3.65 4.25
CA THR A 148 -6.53 -4.81 3.56
C THR A 148 -6.56 -6.03 4.46
N ASN A 149 -7.33 -7.06 4.08
CA ASN A 149 -7.40 -8.34 4.78
C ASN A 149 -6.73 -9.42 3.95
N ILE A 150 -5.76 -10.15 4.50
CA ILE A 150 -4.97 -11.14 3.77
C ILE A 150 -4.99 -12.47 4.53
N TYR A 151 -5.49 -13.51 3.88
CA TYR A 151 -5.48 -14.88 4.39
C TYR A 151 -4.50 -15.70 3.54
N VAL A 152 -3.30 -15.95 4.08
CA VAL A 152 -2.20 -16.61 3.35
C VAL A 152 -2.24 -18.11 3.61
N GLY A 153 -2.53 -18.90 2.58
CA GLY A 153 -2.59 -20.33 2.65
C GLY A 153 -1.22 -21.02 2.83
N GLU A 154 -1.25 -22.31 3.10
CA GLU A 154 -0.08 -23.13 3.39
C GLU A 154 0.98 -23.06 2.27
N ASN A 155 2.26 -22.95 2.64
CA ASN A 155 3.43 -22.84 1.75
C ASN A 155 3.40 -21.65 0.76
N SER A 156 2.53 -20.68 0.95
CA SER A 156 2.38 -19.54 0.04
C SER A 156 3.24 -18.36 0.45
N VAL A 157 3.52 -17.50 -0.52
CA VAL A 157 4.26 -16.24 -0.32
C VAL A 157 3.36 -15.08 -0.69
N PHE A 158 3.29 -14.09 0.18
CA PHE A 158 2.60 -12.83 -0.08
C PHE A 158 3.57 -11.66 0.10
N ASN A 159 3.73 -10.86 -0.95
CA ASN A 159 4.49 -9.63 -0.94
C ASN A 159 3.50 -8.46 -0.98
N LEU A 160 3.48 -7.63 0.05
CA LEU A 160 2.71 -6.40 0.14
C LEU A 160 3.65 -5.20 0.01
N ASP A 161 3.54 -4.47 -1.08
CA ASP A 161 4.31 -3.27 -1.35
C ASP A 161 3.39 -2.06 -1.42
N THR A 162 3.48 -1.16 -0.45
CA THR A 162 2.64 0.03 -0.37
C THR A 162 3.45 1.31 -0.42
N ALA A 163 2.98 2.29 -1.19
CA ALA A 163 3.62 3.59 -1.30
C ALA A 163 2.61 4.73 -1.25
N GLN A 164 2.81 5.68 -0.34
CA GLN A 164 2.09 6.95 -0.27
C GLN A 164 3.10 8.07 -0.12
N ILE A 165 3.44 8.73 -1.24
CA ILE A 165 4.60 9.63 -1.29
C ILE A 165 4.20 11.09 -1.47
N LYS A 166 2.97 11.39 -1.93
CA LYS A 166 2.59 12.77 -2.24
C LYS A 166 1.11 13.05 -2.13
N GLY A 167 0.78 14.18 -1.52
CA GLY A 167 -0.45 14.92 -1.69
C GLY A 167 -1.72 14.31 -1.08
N VAL A 168 -1.62 13.25 -0.29
CA VAL A 168 -2.73 12.73 0.51
C VAL A 168 -2.77 13.48 1.82
N ASP A 169 -3.89 14.17 2.12
CA ASP A 169 -3.99 15.02 3.30
C ASP A 169 -4.24 14.23 4.58
N SER A 170 -4.99 13.13 4.48
CA SER A 170 -5.22 12.23 5.61
C SER A 170 -5.35 10.78 5.15
N THR A 171 -4.75 9.86 5.90
CA THR A 171 -4.93 8.42 5.70
C THR A 171 -4.98 7.68 7.03
N VAL A 172 -5.89 6.70 7.11
CA VAL A 172 -5.88 5.64 8.13
C VAL A 172 -5.88 4.31 7.39
N ARG A 173 -4.75 3.61 7.44
CA ARG A 173 -4.57 2.29 6.82
C ARG A 173 -4.79 1.21 7.86
N GLU A 174 -5.64 0.24 7.54
CA GLU A 174 -5.87 -0.95 8.36
C GLU A 174 -5.45 -2.20 7.58
N THR A 175 -4.51 -2.96 8.12
CA THR A 175 -4.04 -4.21 7.48
C THR A 175 -4.11 -5.36 8.48
N LEU A 176 -4.81 -6.43 8.12
CA LEU A 176 -4.86 -7.68 8.87
C LEU A 176 -4.32 -8.81 8.01
N VAL A 177 -3.35 -9.56 8.53
CA VAL A 177 -2.80 -10.75 7.86
C VAL A 177 -2.94 -11.96 8.78
N GLU A 178 -3.54 -13.03 8.26
CA GLU A 178 -3.56 -14.34 8.90
C GLU A 178 -2.73 -15.34 8.07
N MET A 179 -1.79 -16.00 8.74
CA MET A 179 -0.77 -16.81 8.09
C MET A 179 -0.91 -18.28 8.48
N ASP A 180 -1.01 -19.16 7.50
CA ASP A 180 -1.05 -20.60 7.67
C ASP A 180 0.38 -21.19 7.67
N LYS A 181 0.47 -22.52 7.78
CA LYS A 181 1.73 -23.29 7.89
C LYS A 181 2.70 -22.98 6.74
N ASN A 182 4.01 -22.81 7.06
CA ASN A 182 5.09 -22.53 6.12
C ASN A 182 4.86 -21.31 5.21
N SER A 183 3.87 -20.48 5.49
CA SER A 183 3.62 -19.28 4.68
C SER A 183 4.62 -18.17 5.00
N ARG A 184 4.85 -17.29 4.05
CA ARG A 184 5.79 -16.17 4.15
C ARG A 184 5.11 -14.87 3.77
N LEU A 185 5.32 -13.85 4.60
CA LEU A 185 4.85 -12.49 4.35
C LEU A 185 6.04 -11.54 4.26
N TYR A 186 6.06 -10.72 3.23
CA TYR A 186 6.96 -9.59 3.11
C TYR A 186 6.13 -8.33 2.94
N VAL A 187 6.32 -7.37 3.83
CA VAL A 187 5.66 -6.06 3.75
C VAL A 187 6.73 -4.99 3.59
N THR A 188 6.58 -4.16 2.58
CA THR A 188 7.35 -2.93 2.40
C THR A 188 6.38 -1.76 2.35
N GLU A 189 6.45 -0.87 3.33
CA GLU A 189 5.68 0.36 3.37
C GLU A 189 6.60 1.57 3.19
N ARG A 190 6.21 2.48 2.29
CA ARG A 190 6.89 3.75 2.07
C ARG A 190 5.88 4.88 2.23
N LEU A 191 6.13 5.73 3.20
CA LEU A 191 5.20 6.79 3.57
C LEU A 191 5.93 8.13 3.65
N MET A 192 5.39 9.15 2.97
CA MET A 192 5.82 10.53 3.12
C MET A 192 4.62 11.43 3.41
N THR A 193 4.78 12.30 4.39
CA THR A 193 3.81 13.35 4.72
C THR A 193 4.51 14.70 4.79
N GLU A 194 3.81 15.74 4.39
CA GLU A 194 4.32 17.12 4.40
C GLU A 194 3.24 18.13 4.84
N GLY A 195 3.65 19.31 5.25
CA GLY A 195 2.71 20.34 5.71
C GLY A 195 1.93 19.89 6.94
N ASP A 196 0.60 19.91 6.87
CA ASP A 196 -0.30 19.51 7.96
C ASP A 196 -0.94 18.12 7.72
N GLN A 197 -0.34 17.30 6.86
CA GLN A 197 -0.85 15.96 6.53
C GLN A 197 -0.75 15.00 7.70
N THR A 198 -1.70 14.06 7.76
CA THR A 198 -1.74 13.04 8.80
C THR A 198 -1.78 11.63 8.21
N ALA A 199 -1.04 10.71 8.83
CA ALA A 199 -1.06 9.32 8.43
C ALA A 199 -1.01 8.38 9.64
N GLU A 200 -1.92 7.41 9.67
CA GLU A 200 -1.95 6.33 10.63
C GLU A 200 -1.89 5.01 9.86
N SER A 201 -0.94 4.14 10.19
CA SER A 201 -0.81 2.81 9.60
C SER A 201 -0.86 1.75 10.70
N ASN A 202 -1.91 0.95 10.67
CA ASN A 202 -2.16 -0.15 11.58
C ASN A 202 -1.97 -1.47 10.84
N ILE A 203 -1.04 -2.31 11.28
CA ILE A 203 -0.83 -3.64 10.71
C ILE A 203 -0.83 -4.70 11.81
N GLU A 204 -1.74 -5.65 11.73
CA GLU A 204 -1.77 -6.84 12.58
C GLU A 204 -1.42 -8.09 11.77
N VAL A 205 -0.39 -8.81 12.19
CA VAL A 205 0.02 -10.09 11.59
C VAL A 205 -0.13 -11.21 12.60
N ARG A 206 -0.96 -12.19 12.27
CA ARG A 206 -1.21 -13.41 13.07
C ARG A 206 -0.52 -14.60 12.43
N LEU A 207 0.56 -15.06 13.04
CA LEU A 207 1.32 -16.23 12.62
C LEU A 207 0.68 -17.48 13.27
N ASN A 208 -0.33 -18.02 12.60
CA ASN A 208 -1.16 -19.13 13.13
C ASN A 208 -0.55 -20.50 12.81
N GLY A 209 0.09 -20.66 11.65
CA GLY A 209 0.66 -21.90 11.21
C GLY A 209 2.11 -22.12 11.68
N GLU A 210 2.47 -23.39 11.86
CA GLU A 210 3.86 -23.77 12.15
C GLU A 210 4.81 -23.34 11.04
N ASP A 211 6.00 -22.85 11.41
CA ASP A 211 7.05 -22.39 10.50
C ASP A 211 6.63 -21.22 9.57
N SER A 212 5.56 -20.50 9.93
CA SER A 212 5.22 -19.25 9.26
C SER A 212 6.23 -18.13 9.57
N SER A 213 6.46 -17.22 8.62
CA SER A 213 7.42 -16.13 8.81
C SER A 213 6.93 -14.82 8.20
N ALA A 214 7.19 -13.70 8.89
CA ALA A 214 6.85 -12.37 8.43
C ALA A 214 8.03 -11.41 8.54
N GLN A 215 8.25 -10.61 7.50
CA GLN A 215 9.16 -9.47 7.51
C GLN A 215 8.37 -8.21 7.15
N ILE A 216 8.41 -7.21 8.03
CA ILE A 216 7.73 -5.92 7.83
C ILE A 216 8.78 -4.83 7.88
N ILE A 217 8.92 -4.07 6.81
CA ILE A 217 9.80 -2.91 6.71
C ILE A 217 8.93 -1.69 6.41
N SER A 218 8.88 -0.75 7.37
CA SER A 218 8.23 0.55 7.17
C SER A 218 9.29 1.64 7.14
N ARG A 219 9.33 2.40 6.06
CA ARG A 219 10.16 3.58 5.90
C ARG A 219 9.30 4.81 5.73
N SER A 220 9.53 5.81 6.57
CA SER A 220 8.71 7.00 6.53
C SER A 220 9.49 8.30 6.64
N VAL A 221 8.96 9.36 6.03
CA VAL A 221 9.49 10.72 6.10
C VAL A 221 8.38 11.68 6.46
N GLY A 222 8.55 12.43 7.53
CA GLY A 222 7.64 13.52 7.92
C GLY A 222 8.32 14.86 7.77
N LYS A 223 7.62 15.81 7.14
CA LYS A 223 8.10 17.18 6.91
C LYS A 223 7.01 18.22 7.27
N GLY A 224 7.42 19.43 7.66
CA GLY A 224 6.50 20.49 8.08
C GLY A 224 5.94 20.26 9.46
N ASN A 225 4.61 20.29 9.62
CA ASN A 225 3.89 19.98 10.86
C ASN A 225 3.16 18.63 10.77
N SER A 226 3.56 17.76 9.82
CA SER A 226 2.85 16.53 9.58
C SER A 226 2.96 15.55 10.74
N VAL A 227 1.95 14.68 10.89
CA VAL A 227 1.90 13.70 11.96
C VAL A 227 1.75 12.29 11.39
N GLN A 228 2.61 11.38 11.81
CA GLN A 228 2.54 9.97 11.43
C GLN A 228 2.53 9.07 12.67
N THR A 229 1.70 8.01 12.63
CA THR A 229 1.73 6.96 13.64
C THR A 229 1.72 5.59 12.98
N PHE A 230 2.66 4.73 13.37
CA PHE A 230 2.75 3.36 12.92
C PHE A 230 2.50 2.39 14.08
N HIS A 231 1.49 1.54 13.95
CA HIS A 231 1.08 0.55 14.96
C HIS A 231 1.29 -0.87 14.41
N PRO A 232 2.51 -1.41 14.43
CA PRO A 232 2.75 -2.79 14.05
C PRO A 232 2.42 -3.73 15.21
N LYS A 233 1.61 -4.76 14.93
CA LYS A 233 1.25 -5.81 15.86
C LYS A 233 1.56 -7.18 15.29
N ALA A 234 2.37 -7.97 15.98
CA ALA A 234 2.68 -9.35 15.61
C ALA A 234 2.23 -10.32 16.72
N VAL A 235 1.47 -11.34 16.33
CA VAL A 235 0.96 -12.38 17.24
C VAL A 235 1.48 -13.74 16.77
N GLY A 236 2.42 -14.33 17.49
CA GLY A 236 2.95 -15.67 17.26
C GLY A 236 2.12 -16.71 18.01
N ASN A 237 1.23 -17.40 17.29
CA ASN A 237 0.35 -18.41 17.86
C ASN A 237 0.94 -19.83 17.79
N ASN A 238 2.06 -20.01 17.08
CA ASN A 238 2.75 -21.27 16.86
C ASN A 238 4.26 -21.02 16.76
N LYS A 239 5.08 -22.06 16.50
CA LYS A 239 6.48 -21.92 16.11
C LYS A 239 6.56 -21.06 14.83
N CYS A 240 7.09 -19.87 14.96
CA CYS A 240 7.09 -18.87 13.89
C CYS A 240 8.21 -17.85 14.08
N GLN A 241 8.42 -17.03 13.05
CA GLN A 241 9.39 -15.94 13.09
C GLN A 241 8.77 -14.65 12.54
N ALA A 242 9.01 -13.51 13.20
CA ALA A 242 8.66 -12.21 12.64
C ALA A 242 9.77 -11.20 12.94
N HIS A 243 10.06 -10.36 11.95
CA HIS A 243 10.95 -9.22 12.08
C HIS A 243 10.24 -7.97 11.58
N ILE A 244 10.13 -6.97 12.45
CA ILE A 244 9.53 -5.67 12.14
C ILE A 244 10.62 -4.62 12.26
N GLN A 245 10.82 -3.85 11.20
CA GLN A 245 11.77 -2.75 11.13
C GLN A 245 11.02 -1.46 10.77
N CYS A 246 11.22 -0.41 11.57
CA CYS A 246 10.59 0.89 11.38
C CYS A 246 11.67 1.96 11.34
N ASP A 247 11.99 2.47 10.16
CA ASP A 247 12.97 3.53 9.99
C ASP A 247 12.28 4.82 9.54
N SER A 248 12.58 5.95 10.21
CA SER A 248 11.91 7.20 9.91
C SER A 248 12.85 8.39 9.93
N ILE A 249 12.63 9.34 9.02
CA ILE A 249 13.30 10.64 8.99
C ILE A 249 12.28 11.73 9.39
N ILE A 250 12.64 12.52 10.40
CA ILE A 250 11.86 13.68 10.83
C ILE A 250 12.55 14.95 10.34
N MET A 251 11.75 15.85 9.76
CA MET A 251 12.18 17.17 9.32
C MET A 251 11.24 18.24 9.88
N ASP A 252 11.75 19.45 10.05
CA ASP A 252 11.02 20.63 10.57
C ASP A 252 10.37 20.37 11.94
N HIS A 253 9.04 20.40 12.02
CA HIS A 253 8.23 20.21 13.22
C HIS A 253 7.35 18.95 13.13
N ALA A 254 7.65 18.03 12.19
CA ALA A 254 6.87 16.82 12.03
C ALA A 254 6.97 15.92 13.27
N GLU A 255 5.92 15.16 13.51
CA GLU A 255 5.85 14.17 14.58
C GLU A 255 5.69 12.76 13.99
N ILE A 256 6.56 11.83 14.38
CA ILE A 256 6.47 10.41 13.97
C ILE A 256 6.53 9.53 15.21
N GLY A 257 5.52 8.68 15.38
CA GLY A 257 5.43 7.70 16.45
C GLY A 257 5.40 6.26 15.93
N SER A 258 6.09 5.34 16.60
CA SER A 258 5.95 3.90 16.38
C SER A 258 5.54 3.24 17.70
N ILE A 259 4.42 2.50 17.68
CA ILE A 259 3.82 1.88 18.88
C ILE A 259 3.67 0.38 18.62
N PRO A 260 4.73 -0.43 18.79
CA PRO A 260 4.70 -1.84 18.50
C PRO A 260 3.98 -2.67 19.58
N GLU A 261 3.25 -3.69 19.16
CA GLU A 261 2.69 -4.72 20.03
C GLU A 261 3.21 -6.10 19.61
N ILE A 262 3.84 -6.83 20.54
CA ILE A 262 4.33 -8.20 20.31
C ILE A 262 3.64 -9.13 21.29
N ARG A 263 3.04 -10.23 20.77
CA ARG A 263 2.48 -11.31 21.57
C ARG A 263 3.03 -12.65 21.10
N ALA A 264 3.89 -13.28 21.88
CA ALA A 264 4.34 -14.66 21.67
C ALA A 264 3.49 -15.60 22.56
N ARG A 265 2.73 -16.50 21.94
CA ARG A 265 1.88 -17.49 22.62
C ARG A 265 2.44 -18.90 22.56
N ASP A 266 3.49 -19.12 21.75
CA ASP A 266 4.25 -20.35 21.66
C ASP A 266 5.69 -20.14 22.12
N LEU A 267 6.30 -21.14 22.75
CA LEU A 267 7.68 -21.06 23.25
C LEU A 267 8.73 -20.94 22.13
N ASN A 268 8.40 -21.37 20.93
CA ASN A 268 9.24 -21.31 19.75
C ASN A 268 8.89 -20.13 18.82
N ALA A 269 8.05 -19.21 19.25
CA ALA A 269 7.79 -17.98 18.52
C ALA A 269 8.93 -16.97 18.76
N ALA A 270 9.60 -16.56 17.68
CA ALA A 270 10.68 -15.55 17.71
C ALA A 270 10.21 -14.31 16.97
N ILE A 271 9.94 -13.23 17.71
CA ILE A 271 9.46 -11.96 17.14
C ILE A 271 10.40 -10.84 17.59
N ILE A 272 10.92 -10.10 16.61
CA ILE A 272 11.86 -9.00 16.83
C ILE A 272 11.25 -7.72 16.27
N HIS A 273 11.39 -6.62 16.99
CA HIS A 273 11.07 -5.28 16.50
C HIS A 273 12.30 -4.37 16.68
N GLU A 274 12.62 -3.63 15.61
CA GLU A 274 13.66 -2.61 15.59
C GLU A 274 13.07 -1.30 15.09
N ALA A 275 13.44 -0.17 15.70
CA ALA A 275 12.97 1.14 15.25
C ALA A 275 14.11 2.16 15.32
N ALA A 276 14.25 2.96 14.28
CA ALA A 276 15.14 4.10 14.22
C ALA A 276 14.39 5.32 13.73
N ILE A 277 14.25 6.34 14.57
CA ILE A 277 13.63 7.60 14.21
C ILE A 277 14.66 8.71 14.43
N GLY A 278 14.99 9.45 13.38
CA GLY A 278 16.01 10.47 13.43
C GLY A 278 15.86 11.55 12.36
N ARG A 279 16.80 12.46 12.33
CA ARG A 279 16.87 13.51 11.29
C ARG A 279 17.96 13.18 10.27
N ILE A 280 17.93 13.87 9.14
CA ILE A 280 19.00 13.79 8.14
C ILE A 280 20.34 14.21 8.80
N ASN A 281 21.38 13.46 8.49
CA ASN A 281 22.71 13.73 9.02
C ASN A 281 23.34 14.94 8.29
N ASP A 282 23.77 15.95 9.06
CA ASP A 282 24.37 17.18 8.54
C ASP A 282 25.63 16.91 7.69
N GLU A 283 26.40 15.86 8.00
CA GLU A 283 27.57 15.47 7.19
C GLU A 283 27.17 14.95 5.79
N GLN A 284 26.06 14.23 5.69
CA GLN A 284 25.55 13.75 4.41
C GLN A 284 25.08 14.92 3.54
N LEU A 285 24.33 15.84 4.14
CA LEU A 285 23.91 17.08 3.46
C LEU A 285 25.12 17.88 2.98
N LEU A 286 26.10 18.09 3.85
CA LEU A 286 27.32 18.86 3.52
C LEU A 286 28.08 18.20 2.35
N LYS A 287 28.25 16.86 2.36
CA LYS A 287 28.90 16.15 1.27
C LYS A 287 28.22 16.37 -0.07
N LEU A 288 26.88 16.24 -0.13
CA LEU A 288 26.12 16.46 -1.37
C LEU A 288 26.21 17.91 -1.84
N ARG A 289 26.17 18.89 -0.91
CA ARG A 289 26.36 20.31 -1.23
C ARG A 289 27.76 20.62 -1.76
N THR A 290 28.81 19.95 -1.28
CA THR A 290 30.17 20.11 -1.83
C THR A 290 30.29 19.55 -3.25
N LEU A 291 29.39 18.69 -3.68
CA LEU A 291 29.28 18.20 -5.06
C LEU A 291 28.45 19.13 -5.98
N GLY A 292 27.95 20.24 -5.45
CA GLY A 292 27.26 21.29 -6.23
C GLY A 292 25.73 21.27 -6.14
N LEU A 293 25.14 20.41 -5.32
CA LEU A 293 23.70 20.43 -5.10
C LEU A 293 23.30 21.58 -4.15
N THR A 294 22.13 22.14 -4.35
CA THR A 294 21.47 23.00 -3.35
C THR A 294 21.09 22.17 -2.12
N GLU A 295 20.71 22.81 -1.04
CA GLU A 295 20.25 22.11 0.18
C GLU A 295 18.99 21.29 -0.10
N GLU A 296 18.01 21.84 -0.80
CA GLU A 296 16.76 21.19 -1.20
C GLU A 296 17.02 19.98 -2.13
N GLU A 297 17.92 20.10 -3.10
CA GLU A 297 18.30 18.99 -3.97
C GLU A 297 18.99 17.87 -3.18
N ALA A 298 19.86 18.21 -2.22
CA ALA A 298 20.55 17.24 -1.38
C ALA A 298 19.56 16.49 -0.47
N GLU A 299 18.61 17.20 0.15
CA GLU A 299 17.52 16.60 0.93
C GLU A 299 16.70 15.63 0.06
N SER A 300 16.26 16.07 -1.13
CA SER A 300 15.46 15.24 -2.04
C SER A 300 16.17 13.93 -2.40
N VAL A 301 17.47 14.00 -2.72
CA VAL A 301 18.29 12.81 -3.02
C VAL A 301 18.36 11.85 -1.84
N ILE A 302 18.51 12.38 -0.61
CA ILE A 302 18.57 11.54 0.59
C ILE A 302 17.21 10.87 0.83
N ILE A 303 16.11 11.63 0.75
CA ILE A 303 14.75 11.13 0.95
C ILE A 303 14.41 10.05 -0.08
N GLU A 304 14.67 10.32 -1.37
CA GLU A 304 14.40 9.35 -2.43
C GLU A 304 15.16 8.04 -2.23
N ASN A 305 16.45 8.12 -1.87
CA ASN A 305 17.25 6.91 -1.58
C ASN A 305 16.81 6.19 -0.30
N PHE A 306 16.31 6.92 0.69
CA PHE A 306 15.83 6.32 1.94
C PHE A 306 14.51 5.59 1.73
N LEU A 307 13.61 6.13 0.91
CA LEU A 307 12.30 5.52 0.63
C LEU A 307 12.39 4.38 -0.42
N ASN A 308 13.42 4.30 -1.22
CA ASN A 308 13.66 3.21 -2.17
C ASN A 308 14.51 2.10 -1.54
#